data_f39f0ae6df1decd1c95cfb6d528146f3
#
_entry.id   f39f0ae6df1decd1c95cfb6d528146f3
#
_cell.length_a   1.000
_cell.length_b   1.000
_cell.length_c   1.000
_cell.angle_alpha   90.00
_cell.angle_beta   90.00
_cell.angle_gamma   90.00
#
_symmetry.space_group_name_H-M   'P 1'
#
loop_
_entity.id
_entity.type
_entity.pdbx_description
1 polymer ?
#
loop_
_entity_poly.entity_id
_entity_poly.type
_entity_poly.pdbx_seq_one_letter_code
_entity_poly.pdbx_strand_id
1 'polypeptide(L)'
;MNETQHKALMLLGLARKARKLEIGEEPCGIACRSGKAKLLLIAHDAGDHTFRRARSYCRAGKPPYLCVPFTKEELGNGLGCNACALCALTDAPFAKAFLEGLPELAAQHEDILQELTRQTERVNKRHQEEKAHRKNVRFGKK
;
A
#
# COMPACT_ATOMS: atom_id res chain seq x y z
N MET A 1 -3.66 -9.97 -18.51
CA MET A 1 -3.99 -8.80 -17.64
C MET A 1 -4.81 -7.78 -18.42
N ASN A 2 -5.83 -7.23 -17.79
CA ASN A 2 -6.61 -6.16 -18.42
C ASN A 2 -5.98 -4.79 -18.13
N GLU A 3 -6.55 -3.75 -18.72
CA GLU A 3 -6.04 -2.38 -18.60
C GLU A 3 -6.05 -1.88 -17.15
N THR A 4 -7.10 -2.19 -16.41
CA THR A 4 -7.23 -1.81 -15.00
C THR A 4 -6.10 -2.42 -14.17
N GLN A 5 -5.77 -3.68 -14.41
CA GLN A 5 -4.69 -4.36 -13.72
C GLN A 5 -3.32 -3.78 -14.10
N HIS A 6 -3.11 -3.44 -15.36
CA HIS A 6 -1.88 -2.77 -15.79
C HIS A 6 -1.67 -1.44 -15.07
N LYS A 7 -2.73 -0.64 -14.96
CA LYS A 7 -2.66 0.65 -14.27
C LYS A 7 -2.33 0.48 -12.79
N ALA A 8 -2.92 -0.53 -12.15
CA ALA A 8 -2.64 -0.82 -10.74
C ALA A 8 -1.17 -1.22 -10.54
N LEU A 9 -0.61 -2.03 -11.43
CA LEU A 9 0.81 -2.40 -11.37
C LEU A 9 1.72 -1.18 -11.60
N MET A 10 1.37 -0.31 -12.52
CA MET A 10 2.11 0.94 -12.74
C MET A 10 2.14 1.80 -11.49
N LEU A 11 1.01 1.86 -10.78
CA LEU A 11 0.92 2.59 -9.53
C LEU A 11 1.85 2.03 -8.47
N LEU A 12 1.96 0.70 -8.37
CA LEU A 12 2.91 0.07 -7.45
C LEU A 12 4.36 0.42 -7.81
N GLY A 13 4.68 0.45 -9.09
CA GLY A 13 6.00 0.89 -9.54
C GLY A 13 6.31 2.32 -9.15
N LEU A 14 5.33 3.21 -9.24
CA LEU A 14 5.46 4.60 -8.78
C LEU A 14 5.65 4.68 -7.27
N ALA A 15 4.90 3.86 -6.52
CA ALA A 15 5.02 3.80 -5.07
C ALA A 15 6.43 3.37 -4.65
N ARG A 16 7.01 2.40 -5.37
CA ARG A 16 8.39 1.97 -5.13
C ARG A 16 9.37 3.11 -5.34
N LYS A 17 9.24 3.82 -6.46
CA LYS A 17 10.11 4.97 -6.76
C LYS A 17 9.98 6.08 -5.72
N ALA A 18 8.78 6.26 -5.19
CA ALA A 18 8.51 7.25 -4.13
C ALA A 18 8.91 6.77 -2.74
N ARG A 19 9.46 5.55 -2.62
CA ARG A 19 9.83 4.93 -1.34
C ARG A 19 8.64 4.73 -0.41
N LYS A 20 7.48 4.41 -1.01
CA LYS A 20 6.23 4.14 -0.28
C LYS A 20 5.85 2.66 -0.38
N LEU A 21 6.79 1.80 -0.73
CA LEU A 21 6.57 0.37 -0.89
C LEU A 21 7.76 -0.41 -0.38
N GLU A 22 7.49 -1.44 0.42
CA GLU A 22 8.50 -2.41 0.86
C GLU A 22 8.25 -3.73 0.14
N ILE A 23 9.33 -4.39 -0.28
CA ILE A 23 9.26 -5.65 -1.05
C ILE A 23 9.97 -6.75 -0.28
N GLY A 24 9.32 -7.92 -0.20
CA GLY A 24 9.88 -9.11 0.43
C GLY A 24 9.40 -9.31 1.85
N GLU A 25 9.59 -10.54 2.36
CA GLU A 25 9.04 -10.94 3.66
C GLU A 25 9.63 -10.13 4.81
N GLU A 26 10.94 -10.00 4.88
CA GLU A 26 11.58 -9.31 5.98
C GLU A 26 11.28 -7.82 6.02
N PRO A 27 11.43 -7.05 4.92
CA PRO A 27 11.06 -5.64 4.93
C PRO A 27 9.58 -5.41 5.24
N CYS A 28 8.69 -6.27 4.73
CA CYS A 28 7.27 -6.19 5.05
C CYS A 28 7.00 -6.42 6.52
N GLY A 29 7.68 -7.42 7.11
CA GLY A 29 7.54 -7.71 8.54
C GLY A 29 7.98 -6.53 9.41
N ILE A 30 9.08 -5.88 9.04
CA ILE A 30 9.57 -4.70 9.74
C ILE A 30 8.57 -3.55 9.63
N ALA A 31 8.05 -3.31 8.42
CA ALA A 31 7.07 -2.24 8.19
C ALA A 31 5.78 -2.48 8.99
N CYS A 32 5.34 -3.73 9.08
CA CYS A 32 4.15 -4.09 9.85
C CYS A 32 4.38 -3.87 11.35
N ARG A 33 5.51 -4.35 11.88
CA ARG A 33 5.82 -4.22 13.31
C ARG A 33 6.01 -2.76 13.73
N SER A 34 6.56 -1.94 12.85
CA SER A 34 6.81 -0.52 13.15
C SER A 34 5.58 0.38 12.93
N GLY A 35 4.48 -0.18 12.46
CA GLY A 35 3.26 0.58 12.19
C GLY A 35 3.31 1.40 10.90
N LYS A 36 4.33 1.24 10.08
CA LYS A 36 4.47 1.96 8.80
C LYS A 36 3.61 1.37 7.69
N ALA A 37 3.40 0.05 7.69
CA ALA A 37 2.62 -0.61 6.65
C ALA A 37 1.15 -0.22 6.76
N LYS A 38 0.56 0.17 5.64
CA LYS A 38 -0.87 0.53 5.56
C LYS A 38 -1.68 -0.55 4.88
N LEU A 39 -1.06 -1.31 3.98
CA LEU A 39 -1.72 -2.39 3.25
C LEU A 39 -0.67 -3.40 2.80
N LEU A 40 -0.88 -4.66 3.15
CA LEU A 40 0.00 -5.76 2.74
C LEU A 40 -0.62 -6.48 1.55
N LEU A 41 0.17 -6.70 0.50
CA LEU A 41 -0.29 -7.31 -0.74
C LEU A 41 0.40 -8.65 -0.96
N ILE A 42 -0.39 -9.69 -1.26
CA ILE A 42 0.10 -11.05 -1.48
C ILE A 42 -0.24 -11.47 -2.91
N ALA A 43 0.76 -11.98 -3.65
CA ALA A 43 0.53 -12.53 -4.98
C ALA A 43 -0.42 -13.72 -4.89
N HIS A 44 -1.31 -13.89 -5.89
CA HIS A 44 -2.32 -14.95 -5.80
C HIS A 44 -1.71 -16.35 -5.91
N ASP A 45 -0.51 -16.48 -6.44
CA ASP A 45 0.22 -17.75 -6.53
C ASP A 45 1.31 -17.89 -5.47
N ALA A 46 1.26 -17.07 -4.42
CA ALA A 46 2.18 -17.19 -3.29
C ALA A 46 1.98 -18.53 -2.59
N GLY A 47 3.06 -19.09 -2.05
CA GLY A 47 3.00 -20.35 -1.32
C GLY A 47 2.37 -20.19 0.07
N ASP A 48 1.97 -21.33 0.67
CA ASP A 48 1.36 -21.35 2.00
C ASP A 48 2.22 -20.69 3.06
N HIS A 49 3.54 -20.84 2.94
CA HIS A 49 4.50 -20.23 3.86
C HIS A 49 4.37 -18.69 3.84
N THR A 50 4.27 -18.10 2.66
CA THR A 50 4.11 -16.66 2.51
C THR A 50 2.78 -16.17 3.09
N PHE A 51 1.69 -16.90 2.85
CA PHE A 51 0.39 -16.57 3.42
C PHE A 51 0.41 -16.63 4.94
N ARG A 52 1.05 -17.63 5.51
CA ARG A 52 1.17 -17.74 6.96
C ARG A 52 1.97 -16.58 7.56
N ARG A 53 3.05 -16.18 6.89
CA ARG A 53 3.85 -15.03 7.31
C ARG A 53 3.04 -13.74 7.25
N ALA A 54 2.32 -13.53 6.16
CA ALA A 54 1.48 -12.35 6.00
C ALA A 54 0.44 -12.25 7.12
N ARG A 55 -0.23 -13.36 7.44
CA ARG A 55 -1.21 -13.39 8.53
C ARG A 55 -0.55 -13.08 9.88
N SER A 56 0.66 -13.57 10.08
CA SER A 56 1.42 -13.28 11.30
C SER A 56 1.76 -11.80 11.43
N TYR A 57 2.15 -11.17 10.31
CA TYR A 57 2.47 -9.74 10.30
C TYR A 57 1.25 -8.85 10.51
N CYS A 58 0.07 -9.33 10.14
CA CYS A 58 -1.19 -8.59 10.21
C CYS A 58 -2.01 -8.95 11.44
N ARG A 59 -1.36 -9.13 12.57
CA ARG A 59 -2.03 -9.48 13.83
C ARG A 59 -3.08 -8.43 14.21
N ALA A 60 -4.20 -8.91 14.72
CA ALA A 60 -5.34 -8.08 15.09
C ALA A 60 -5.88 -7.25 13.92
N GLY A 61 -5.64 -7.71 12.68
CA GLY A 61 -6.11 -7.03 11.48
C GLY A 61 -5.36 -5.77 11.12
N LYS A 62 -4.18 -5.53 11.70
CA LYS A 62 -3.39 -4.31 11.48
C LYS A 62 -1.95 -4.63 11.08
N PRO A 63 -1.48 -4.24 9.88
CA PRO A 63 -2.28 -3.67 8.79
C PRO A 63 -3.18 -4.71 8.15
N PRO A 64 -4.17 -4.32 7.33
CA PRO A 64 -4.94 -5.29 6.56
C PRO A 64 -4.08 -5.88 5.46
N TYR A 65 -4.45 -7.07 4.98
CA TYR A 65 -3.77 -7.70 3.85
C TYR A 65 -4.77 -8.12 2.78
N LEU A 66 -4.31 -8.15 1.54
CA LEU A 66 -5.12 -8.51 0.38
C LEU A 66 -4.36 -9.50 -0.50
N CYS A 67 -5.08 -10.49 -1.01
CA CYS A 67 -4.58 -11.32 -2.11
C CYS A 67 -4.89 -10.56 -3.41
N VAL A 68 -3.87 -10.20 -4.18
CA VAL A 68 -4.04 -9.41 -5.39
C VAL A 68 -4.11 -10.30 -6.63
N PRO A 69 -4.72 -9.82 -7.73
CA PRO A 69 -4.89 -10.64 -8.95
C PRO A 69 -3.64 -10.67 -9.82
N PHE A 70 -2.47 -10.72 -9.21
CA PHE A 70 -1.19 -10.77 -9.92
C PHE A 70 -0.37 -11.95 -9.43
N THR A 71 0.34 -12.59 -10.36
CA THR A 71 1.33 -13.63 -10.00
C THR A 71 2.57 -12.99 -9.41
N LYS A 72 3.41 -13.81 -8.78
CA LYS A 72 4.72 -13.36 -8.29
C LYS A 72 5.55 -12.74 -9.42
N GLU A 73 5.49 -13.35 -10.59
CA GLU A 73 6.22 -12.87 -11.76
C GLU A 73 5.68 -11.52 -12.24
N GLU A 74 4.35 -11.39 -12.33
CA GLU A 74 3.73 -10.14 -12.75
C GLU A 74 4.03 -8.99 -11.79
N LEU A 75 3.96 -9.25 -10.48
CA LEU A 75 4.35 -8.25 -9.49
C LEU A 75 5.82 -7.89 -9.62
N GLY A 76 6.69 -8.88 -9.78
CA GLY A 76 8.11 -8.65 -9.97
C GLY A 76 8.40 -7.78 -11.18
N ASN A 77 7.77 -8.09 -12.30
CA ASN A 77 7.94 -7.30 -13.53
C ASN A 77 7.49 -5.85 -13.33
N GLY A 78 6.36 -5.65 -12.67
CA GLY A 78 5.85 -4.30 -12.39
C GLY A 78 6.73 -3.50 -11.44
N LEU A 79 7.45 -4.19 -10.56
CA LEU A 79 8.31 -3.57 -9.56
C LEU A 79 9.79 -3.52 -9.94
N GLY A 80 10.15 -4.12 -11.08
CA GLY A 80 11.54 -4.13 -11.54
C GLY A 80 12.41 -5.16 -10.84
N CYS A 81 11.83 -6.27 -10.38
CA CYS A 81 12.56 -7.39 -9.80
C CYS A 81 12.10 -8.72 -10.44
N ASN A 82 12.78 -9.83 -10.13
CA ASN A 82 12.48 -11.11 -10.76
C ASN A 82 11.12 -11.66 -10.34
N ALA A 83 10.83 -11.62 -9.06
CA ALA A 83 9.56 -12.11 -8.53
C ALA A 83 9.26 -11.41 -7.21
N CYS A 84 7.98 -11.23 -6.92
CA CYS A 84 7.54 -10.61 -5.67
C CYS A 84 6.28 -11.31 -5.17
N ALA A 85 6.40 -12.09 -4.10
CA ALA A 85 5.26 -12.76 -3.49
C ALA A 85 4.54 -11.89 -2.47
N LEU A 86 5.24 -10.92 -1.88
CA LEU A 86 4.74 -10.11 -0.79
C LEU A 86 5.32 -8.70 -0.88
N CYS A 87 4.47 -7.69 -0.79
CA CYS A 87 4.90 -6.31 -0.70
C CYS A 87 3.93 -5.52 0.18
N ALA A 88 4.39 -4.39 0.71
CA ALA A 88 3.61 -3.57 1.62
C ALA A 88 3.63 -2.11 1.20
N LEU A 89 2.46 -1.51 1.06
CA LEU A 89 2.33 -0.07 0.84
C LEU A 89 2.39 0.62 2.19
N THR A 90 3.27 1.61 2.30
CA THR A 90 3.52 2.33 3.56
C THR A 90 2.91 3.73 3.56
N ASP A 91 2.12 4.04 2.55
CA ASP A 91 1.50 5.35 2.36
C ASP A 91 0.00 5.17 2.12
N ALA A 92 -0.83 5.79 2.95
CA ALA A 92 -2.28 5.61 2.84
C ALA A 92 -2.85 6.09 1.51
N PRO A 93 -2.46 7.26 0.96
CA PRO A 93 -2.94 7.67 -0.36
C PRO A 93 -2.62 6.68 -1.48
N PHE A 94 -1.42 6.12 -1.51
CA PHE A 94 -1.05 5.10 -2.49
C PHE A 94 -1.86 3.82 -2.31
N ALA A 95 -2.05 3.37 -1.06
CA ALA A 95 -2.83 2.18 -0.77
C ALA A 95 -4.29 2.34 -1.19
N LYS A 96 -4.87 3.50 -0.91
CA LYS A 96 -6.23 3.84 -1.31
C LYS A 96 -6.36 3.83 -2.84
N ALA A 97 -5.45 4.52 -3.54
CA ALA A 97 -5.46 4.60 -5.00
C ALA A 97 -5.29 3.22 -5.63
N PHE A 98 -4.41 2.39 -5.09
CA PHE A 98 -4.22 1.03 -5.57
C PHE A 98 -5.51 0.21 -5.49
N LEU A 99 -6.16 0.23 -4.33
CA LEU A 99 -7.39 -0.54 -4.12
C LEU A 99 -8.54 -0.01 -5.00
N GLU A 100 -8.67 1.30 -5.10
CA GLU A 100 -9.66 1.93 -5.98
C GLU A 100 -9.42 1.57 -7.45
N GLY A 101 -8.18 1.36 -7.84
CA GLY A 101 -7.80 0.96 -9.18
C GLY A 101 -8.18 -0.48 -9.55
N LEU A 102 -8.63 -1.28 -8.58
CA LEU A 102 -9.09 -2.64 -8.78
C LEU A 102 -10.53 -2.77 -8.26
N PRO A 103 -11.52 -2.35 -9.07
CA PRO A 103 -12.92 -2.22 -8.61
C PRO A 103 -13.51 -3.49 -8.00
N GLU A 104 -13.19 -4.67 -8.56
CA GLU A 104 -13.70 -5.93 -8.04
C GLU A 104 -13.14 -6.22 -6.64
N LEU A 105 -11.85 -5.97 -6.46
CA LEU A 105 -11.19 -6.17 -5.17
C LEU A 105 -11.69 -5.13 -4.16
N ALA A 106 -11.87 -3.89 -4.59
CA ALA A 106 -12.41 -2.83 -3.75
C ALA A 106 -13.81 -3.18 -3.25
N ALA A 107 -14.66 -3.75 -4.12
CA ALA A 107 -16.01 -4.16 -3.75
C ALA A 107 -16.02 -5.29 -2.70
N GLN A 108 -15.02 -6.16 -2.74
CA GLN A 108 -14.87 -7.24 -1.77
C GLN A 108 -14.29 -6.78 -0.43
N HIS A 109 -13.67 -5.60 -0.39
CA HIS A 109 -12.96 -5.09 0.79
C HIS A 109 -13.30 -3.63 1.08
N GLU A 110 -14.60 -3.35 1.13
CA GLU A 110 -15.09 -1.98 1.39
C GLU A 110 -14.62 -1.43 2.74
N ASP A 111 -14.55 -2.29 3.75
CA ASP A 111 -14.07 -1.92 5.08
C ASP A 111 -12.63 -1.43 5.05
N ILE A 112 -11.78 -2.12 4.29
CA ILE A 112 -10.38 -1.72 4.11
C ILE A 112 -10.29 -0.38 3.38
N LEU A 113 -11.08 -0.22 2.32
CA LEU A 113 -11.11 1.02 1.55
C LEU A 113 -11.58 2.20 2.40
N GLN A 114 -12.59 2.00 3.24
CA GLN A 114 -13.07 3.03 4.15
C GLN A 114 -11.98 3.47 5.13
N GLU A 115 -11.26 2.52 5.71
CA GLU A 115 -10.17 2.84 6.64
C GLU A 115 -9.01 3.57 5.94
N LEU A 116 -8.65 3.14 4.73
CA LEU A 116 -7.62 3.82 3.94
C LEU A 116 -8.07 5.24 3.55
N THR A 117 -9.33 5.42 3.25
CA THR A 117 -9.90 6.74 2.95
C THR A 117 -9.77 7.66 4.16
N ARG A 118 -10.12 7.15 5.35
CA ARG A 118 -10.01 7.89 6.59
C ARG A 118 -8.56 8.30 6.90
N GLN A 119 -7.63 7.36 6.71
CA GLN A 119 -6.20 7.63 6.90
C GLN A 119 -5.69 8.65 5.90
N THR A 120 -6.14 8.57 4.65
CA THR A 120 -5.77 9.51 3.60
C THR A 120 -6.26 10.93 3.93
N GLU A 121 -7.46 11.06 4.44
CA GLU A 121 -8.01 12.35 4.86
C GLU A 121 -7.19 12.98 5.97
N ARG A 122 -6.73 12.17 6.93
CA ARG A 122 -5.84 12.65 8.00
C ARG A 122 -4.50 13.14 7.46
N VAL A 123 -3.91 12.39 6.53
CA VAL A 123 -2.65 12.79 5.90
C VAL A 123 -2.82 14.11 5.16
N ASN A 124 -3.87 14.24 4.37
CA ASN A 124 -4.16 15.46 3.62
C ASN A 124 -4.39 16.65 4.54
N LYS A 125 -5.12 16.44 5.63
CA LYS A 125 -5.36 17.49 6.63
C LYS A 125 -4.05 17.96 7.24
N ARG A 126 -3.17 17.03 7.62
CA ARG A 126 -1.85 17.40 8.18
C ARG A 126 -1.01 18.18 7.18
N HIS A 127 -1.01 17.78 5.91
CA HIS A 127 -0.27 18.50 4.86
C HIS A 127 -0.80 19.92 4.69
N GLN A 128 -2.12 20.11 4.74
CA GLN A 128 -2.74 21.43 4.65
C GLN A 128 -2.36 22.30 5.86
N GLU A 129 -2.38 21.75 7.05
CA GLU A 129 -2.00 22.45 8.28
C GLU A 129 -0.52 22.86 8.25
N GLU A 130 0.36 21.96 7.85
CA GLU A 130 1.80 22.26 7.70
C GLU A 130 2.04 23.36 6.67
N LYS A 131 1.34 23.30 5.55
CA LYS A 131 1.44 24.29 4.49
C LYS A 131 0.98 25.65 4.98
N ALA A 132 -0.13 25.71 5.70
CA ALA A 132 -0.65 26.94 6.27
C ALA A 132 0.32 27.51 7.30
N HIS A 133 0.89 26.66 8.15
CA HIS A 133 1.89 27.08 9.15
C HIS A 133 3.13 27.67 8.47
N ARG A 134 3.69 26.99 7.48
CA ARG A 134 4.86 27.49 6.74
C ARG A 134 4.57 28.82 6.06
N LYS A 135 3.39 28.99 5.51
CA LYS A 135 2.97 30.23 4.88
C LYS A 135 2.92 31.38 5.91
N ASN A 136 2.34 31.14 7.08
CA ASN A 136 2.26 32.14 8.14
C ASN A 136 3.63 32.55 8.63
N VAL A 137 4.53 31.61 8.86
CA VAL A 137 5.91 31.88 9.27
C VAL A 137 6.64 32.67 8.19
N ARG A 138 6.52 32.26 6.91
CA ARG A 138 7.21 32.89 5.78
C ARG A 138 6.81 34.34 5.58
N PHE A 139 5.55 34.69 5.80
CA PHE A 139 5.04 36.04 5.58
C PHE A 139 4.96 36.87 6.87
N GLY A 140 5.58 36.40 7.94
CA GLY A 140 5.73 37.17 9.17
C GLY A 140 4.44 37.45 9.91
N LYS A 141 3.43 36.65 9.70
CA LYS A 141 2.17 36.80 10.43
C LYS A 141 2.34 36.33 11.88
N LYS A 142 1.96 37.16 12.78
CA LYS A 142 2.05 36.85 14.20
C LYS A 142 0.72 36.38 14.74
#